data_bd4f60b876bb1a599215e5b4068f0765
#
_entry.id   bd4f60b876bb1a599215e5b4068f0765
#
_cell.length_a   1.000
_cell.length_b   1.000
_cell.length_c   1.000
_cell.angle_alpha   90.00
_cell.angle_beta   90.00
_cell.angle_gamma   90.00
#
_symmetry.space_group_name_H-M   'P 1'
#
loop_
_entity.id
_entity.type
_entity.pdbx_description
1 polymer ?
#
loop_
_entity_poly.entity_id
_entity_poly.type
_entity_poly.pdbx_seq_one_letter_code
_entity_poly.pdbx_strand_id
1 'polypeptide(L)'
;MSKKIMLIAGGSDPAGSEIDGSCDSEYNRKNSFGNLLANKLGYEPINIAIAGSANGGIVRSVLDWFNHEYDPYDEVFVLVGWADGIRMEVPFYQKTWYKNEWDKHVDWYSPTHDDYIRINLGYKGNGSKEQDFIEGYHRFMVDNELFLEILSATYVTQLQYFLKMNKIKYLFVNTLYMFTQHHVTLDWYKEQIDRKRFLDFDNNAEPFYYKYANMGYKNAKAQYYHHDEVPHKLYAEHLYDYITKNNLHLNFK
;
A
#
# COMPACT_ATOMS: atom_id res chain seq x y z
N MET A 1 5.67 28.99 3.71
CA MET A 1 6.50 28.25 4.68
C MET A 1 6.56 26.80 4.18
N SER A 2 7.73 26.22 4.13
CA SER A 2 7.91 24.80 3.80
C SER A 2 7.18 23.92 4.83
N LYS A 3 6.43 22.96 4.39
CA LYS A 3 5.73 22.00 5.25
C LYS A 3 6.60 20.77 5.47
N LYS A 4 6.32 20.05 6.55
CA LYS A 4 6.84 18.70 6.77
C LYS A 4 5.69 17.70 6.61
N ILE A 5 5.71 16.94 5.54
CA ILE A 5 4.61 16.06 5.14
C ILE A 5 5.06 14.60 5.26
N MET A 6 4.26 13.76 5.92
CA MET A 6 4.37 12.31 5.78
C MET A 6 3.25 11.82 4.86
N LEU A 7 3.64 11.43 3.64
CA LEU A 7 2.75 10.78 2.71
C LEU A 7 2.64 9.29 3.08
N ILE A 8 1.44 8.85 3.42
CA ILE A 8 1.14 7.49 3.85
C ILE A 8 0.35 6.80 2.74
N ALA A 9 0.90 5.73 2.19
CA ALA A 9 0.26 4.95 1.13
C ALA A 9 0.21 3.47 1.51
N GLY A 10 -0.72 2.74 0.92
CA GLY A 10 -0.85 1.30 1.16
C GLY A 10 -2.27 0.78 1.04
N GLY A 11 -2.48 -0.40 1.59
CA GLY A 11 -3.78 -1.06 1.65
C GLY A 11 -4.59 -0.66 2.89
N SER A 12 -5.39 -1.62 3.39
CA SER A 12 -6.29 -1.42 4.52
C SER A 12 -5.60 -1.09 5.84
N ASP A 13 -4.46 -1.72 6.14
CA ASP A 13 -3.77 -1.50 7.41
C ASP A 13 -3.22 -0.06 7.53
N PRO A 14 -2.49 0.51 6.53
CA PRO A 14 -2.11 1.92 6.56
C PRO A 14 -3.29 2.88 6.54
N ALA A 15 -4.42 2.51 5.92
CA ALA A 15 -5.67 3.27 5.98
C ALA A 15 -6.31 3.25 7.37
N GLY A 16 -5.94 2.28 8.22
CA GLY A 16 -6.56 2.05 9.52
C GLY A 16 -7.95 1.44 9.43
N SER A 17 -8.23 0.67 8.36
CA SER A 17 -9.55 0.08 8.14
C SER A 17 -10.02 -0.70 9.35
N GLU A 18 -11.31 -0.53 9.68
CA GLU A 18 -12.04 -1.21 10.75
C GLU A 18 -11.56 -0.93 12.19
N ILE A 19 -10.70 0.04 12.45
CA ILE A 19 -10.34 0.41 13.83
C ILE A 19 -11.60 0.70 14.66
N ASP A 20 -12.58 1.40 14.11
CA ASP A 20 -13.89 1.67 14.74
C ASP A 20 -14.99 0.69 14.31
N GLY A 21 -14.67 -0.26 13.43
CA GLY A 21 -15.59 -1.22 12.81
C GLY A 21 -16.09 -0.82 11.42
N SER A 22 -15.81 0.40 10.94
CA SER A 22 -16.09 0.81 9.56
C SER A 22 -14.90 0.58 8.63
N CYS A 23 -15.14 0.35 7.34
CA CYS A 23 -14.04 0.12 6.39
C CYS A 23 -13.15 1.36 6.19
N ASP A 24 -13.76 2.54 6.22
CA ASP A 24 -13.06 3.81 6.06
C ASP A 24 -13.79 4.90 6.83
N SER A 25 -13.06 5.62 7.68
CA SER A 25 -13.55 6.77 8.42
C SER A 25 -12.40 7.73 8.73
N GLU A 26 -12.72 8.99 9.02
CA GLU A 26 -11.74 9.95 9.50
C GLU A 26 -11.08 9.48 10.82
N TYR A 27 -11.87 8.86 11.70
CA TYR A 27 -11.39 8.27 12.93
C TYR A 27 -10.34 7.17 12.67
N ASN A 28 -10.63 6.27 11.75
CA ASN A 28 -9.74 5.18 11.36
C ASN A 28 -8.41 5.73 10.83
N ARG A 29 -8.46 6.66 9.88
CA ARG A 29 -7.26 7.28 9.31
C ARG A 29 -6.43 7.96 10.39
N LYS A 30 -7.05 8.76 11.26
CA LYS A 30 -6.39 9.48 12.36
C LYS A 30 -5.68 8.52 13.33
N ASN A 31 -6.24 7.35 13.59
CA ASN A 31 -5.70 6.35 14.51
C ASN A 31 -4.88 5.25 13.82
N SER A 32 -4.67 5.32 12.50
CA SER A 32 -3.78 4.41 11.79
C SER A 32 -2.32 4.61 12.22
N PHE A 33 -1.53 3.54 12.16
CA PHE A 33 -0.13 3.59 12.55
C PHE A 33 0.68 4.65 11.79
N GLY A 34 0.34 4.89 10.53
CA GLY A 34 1.01 5.90 9.71
C GLY A 34 0.76 7.32 10.20
N ASN A 35 -0.50 7.66 10.51
CA ASN A 35 -0.86 8.97 11.05
C ASN A 35 -0.28 9.20 12.46
N LEU A 36 -0.32 8.15 13.31
CA LEU A 36 0.28 8.22 14.64
C LEU A 36 1.79 8.44 14.58
N LEU A 37 2.48 7.74 13.67
CA LEU A 37 3.91 7.91 13.41
C LEU A 37 4.24 9.31 12.90
N ALA A 38 3.47 9.84 11.94
CA ALA A 38 3.66 11.17 11.40
C ALA A 38 3.62 12.23 12.50
N ASN A 39 2.59 12.19 13.33
CA ASN A 39 2.44 13.10 14.47
C ASN A 39 3.63 13.00 15.44
N LYS A 40 4.11 11.80 15.72
CA LYS A 40 5.23 11.55 16.62
C LYS A 40 6.56 12.09 16.07
N LEU A 41 6.75 12.06 14.76
CA LEU A 41 7.93 12.61 14.08
C LEU A 41 7.81 14.09 13.73
N GLY A 42 6.67 14.74 14.04
CA GLY A 42 6.41 16.15 13.76
C GLY A 42 6.14 16.46 12.28
N TYR A 43 5.56 15.49 11.56
CA TYR A 43 5.08 15.63 10.18
C TYR A 43 3.54 15.80 10.15
N GLU A 44 3.05 16.58 9.18
CA GLU A 44 1.64 16.59 8.80
C GLU A 44 1.30 15.31 8.04
N PRO A 45 0.35 14.47 8.51
CA PRO A 45 0.00 13.25 7.81
C PRO A 45 -0.91 13.52 6.60
N ILE A 46 -0.51 13.03 5.42
CA ILE A 46 -1.37 12.89 4.24
C ILE A 46 -1.53 11.40 3.97
N ASN A 47 -2.69 10.84 4.34
CA ASN A 47 -2.96 9.43 4.21
C ASN A 47 -3.81 9.13 2.97
N ILE A 48 -3.16 8.64 1.91
CA ILE A 48 -3.76 8.23 0.64
C ILE A 48 -3.95 6.72 0.53
N ALA A 49 -3.77 5.99 1.62
CA ALA A 49 -3.97 4.54 1.62
C ALA A 49 -5.44 4.17 1.40
N ILE A 50 -5.68 3.09 0.66
CA ILE A 50 -7.02 2.65 0.29
C ILE A 50 -7.18 1.15 0.57
N ALA A 51 -8.23 0.81 1.30
CA ALA A 51 -8.56 -0.59 1.58
C ALA A 51 -8.69 -1.41 0.30
N GLY A 52 -8.06 -2.59 0.29
CA GLY A 52 -8.09 -3.49 -0.86
C GLY A 52 -7.11 -3.14 -1.99
N SER A 53 -6.30 -2.08 -1.89
CA SER A 53 -5.31 -1.74 -2.92
C SER A 53 -4.34 -2.88 -3.17
N ALA A 54 -3.98 -3.06 -4.44
CA ALA A 54 -2.86 -3.86 -4.88
C ALA A 54 -1.58 -2.99 -4.98
N ASN A 55 -0.42 -3.64 -5.06
CA ASN A 55 0.86 -2.95 -5.05
C ASN A 55 1.04 -1.99 -6.24
N GLY A 56 0.49 -2.31 -7.41
CA GLY A 56 0.45 -1.40 -8.57
C GLY A 56 -0.34 -0.12 -8.29
N GLY A 57 -1.50 -0.24 -7.66
CA GLY A 57 -2.33 0.90 -7.26
C GLY A 57 -1.66 1.78 -6.21
N ILE A 58 -0.94 1.17 -5.26
CA ILE A 58 -0.16 1.91 -4.27
C ILE A 58 0.91 2.79 -4.95
N VAL A 59 1.66 2.22 -5.89
CA VAL A 59 2.67 2.98 -6.65
C VAL A 59 2.03 4.11 -7.44
N ARG A 60 0.95 3.80 -8.17
CA ARG A 60 0.21 4.80 -8.95
C ARG A 60 -0.25 5.97 -8.09
N SER A 61 -0.86 5.69 -6.93
CA SER A 61 -1.34 6.74 -6.02
C SER A 61 -0.22 7.63 -5.48
N VAL A 62 0.95 7.05 -5.17
CA VAL A 62 2.11 7.83 -4.73
C VAL A 62 2.63 8.71 -5.86
N LEU A 63 2.79 8.17 -7.07
CA LEU A 63 3.27 8.95 -8.23
C LEU A 63 2.29 10.05 -8.62
N ASP A 64 0.98 9.77 -8.55
CA ASP A 64 -0.08 10.74 -8.82
C ASP A 64 -0.02 11.91 -7.84
N TRP A 65 0.14 11.62 -6.55
CA TRP A 65 0.31 12.67 -5.55
C TRP A 65 1.55 13.55 -5.83
N PHE A 66 2.69 12.94 -6.20
CA PHE A 66 3.88 13.71 -6.57
C PHE A 66 3.71 14.57 -7.81
N ASN A 67 2.87 14.14 -8.75
CA ASN A 67 2.61 14.89 -9.98
C ASN A 67 1.68 16.09 -9.77
N HIS A 68 0.75 16.02 -8.82
CA HIS A 68 -0.32 17.02 -8.70
C HIS A 68 -0.28 17.85 -7.43
N GLU A 69 0.25 17.31 -6.33
CA GLU A 69 0.16 17.92 -5.00
C GLU A 69 1.52 18.30 -4.40
N TYR A 70 2.61 17.77 -4.95
CA TYR A 70 3.94 17.96 -4.38
C TYR A 70 4.50 19.34 -4.64
N ASP A 71 4.88 20.05 -3.55
CA ASP A 71 5.68 21.28 -3.62
C ASP A 71 7.16 20.91 -3.37
N PRO A 72 8.10 21.25 -4.29
CA PRO A 72 9.53 20.96 -4.14
C PRO A 72 10.19 21.63 -2.91
N TYR A 73 9.53 22.61 -2.33
CA TYR A 73 10.00 23.25 -1.11
C TYR A 73 9.59 22.51 0.17
N ASP A 74 8.70 21.54 0.08
CA ASP A 74 8.25 20.76 1.23
C ASP A 74 9.22 19.62 1.56
N GLU A 75 9.35 19.35 2.86
CA GLU A 75 10.07 18.18 3.36
C GLU A 75 9.11 16.99 3.38
N VAL A 76 9.30 16.03 2.47
CA VAL A 76 8.43 14.87 2.38
C VAL A 76 9.14 13.61 2.89
N PHE A 77 8.40 12.82 3.70
CA PHE A 77 8.74 11.45 4.07
C PHE A 77 7.63 10.52 3.57
N VAL A 78 7.95 9.50 2.80
CA VAL A 78 6.98 8.53 2.27
C VAL A 78 6.99 7.27 3.10
N LEU A 79 5.85 6.91 3.70
CA LEU A 79 5.62 5.63 4.35
C LEU A 79 4.72 4.77 3.47
N VAL A 80 5.20 3.61 3.04
CA VAL A 80 4.39 2.67 2.26
C VAL A 80 4.22 1.37 3.02
N GLY A 81 2.96 1.02 3.30
CA GLY A 81 2.57 -0.31 3.76
C GLY A 81 2.15 -1.17 2.56
N TRP A 82 3.06 -2.05 2.14
CA TRP A 82 2.82 -2.93 1.00
C TRP A 82 1.77 -3.97 1.33
N ALA A 83 0.92 -4.23 0.34
CA ALA A 83 -0.10 -5.27 0.38
C ALA A 83 0.50 -6.65 0.03
N ASP A 84 -0.35 -7.66 0.11
CA ASP A 84 -0.08 -9.01 -0.37
C ASP A 84 0.45 -9.01 -1.82
N GLY A 85 1.47 -9.82 -2.09
CA GLY A 85 2.11 -9.93 -3.40
C GLY A 85 1.20 -10.43 -4.51
N ILE A 86 0.13 -11.13 -4.15
CA ILE A 86 -0.81 -11.74 -5.11
C ILE A 86 -2.01 -10.84 -5.48
N ARG A 87 -2.10 -9.64 -4.94
CA ARG A 87 -3.16 -8.68 -5.32
C ARG A 87 -2.81 -7.98 -6.61
N MET A 88 -3.83 -7.72 -7.42
CA MET A 88 -3.70 -6.98 -8.67
C MET A 88 -4.80 -5.93 -8.84
N GLU A 89 -4.46 -4.85 -9.53
CA GLU A 89 -5.42 -3.90 -10.07
C GLU A 89 -5.42 -3.99 -11.59
N VAL A 90 -6.61 -3.98 -12.16
CA VAL A 90 -6.80 -3.98 -13.62
C VAL A 90 -7.69 -2.80 -13.98
N PRO A 91 -7.29 -1.96 -14.96
CA PRO A 91 -8.16 -0.91 -15.43
C PRO A 91 -9.44 -1.52 -16.00
N PHE A 92 -10.57 -1.04 -15.55
CA PHE A 92 -11.87 -1.54 -15.96
C PHE A 92 -12.87 -0.41 -16.19
N TYR A 93 -13.00 -0.03 -17.43
CA TYR A 93 -13.87 1.07 -17.85
C TYR A 93 -15.30 0.57 -18.09
N GLN A 94 -16.05 0.29 -17.03
CA GLN A 94 -17.44 -0.17 -17.16
C GLN A 94 -18.32 0.82 -17.95
N LYS A 95 -18.07 2.10 -17.80
CA LYS A 95 -18.92 3.14 -18.44
C LYS A 95 -18.73 3.25 -19.95
N THR A 96 -17.57 2.88 -20.46
CA THR A 96 -17.24 3.00 -21.89
C THR A 96 -17.60 1.77 -22.71
N TRP A 97 -17.59 0.58 -22.11
CA TRP A 97 -17.87 -0.66 -22.84
C TRP A 97 -19.37 -0.90 -23.10
N TYR A 98 -20.25 -0.26 -22.32
CA TYR A 98 -21.70 -0.48 -22.39
C TYR A 98 -22.50 0.63 -23.06
N LYS A 99 -21.92 1.79 -23.23
CA LYS A 99 -22.56 2.88 -23.93
C LYS A 99 -21.69 3.20 -25.13
N ASN A 100 -22.07 2.90 -26.31
CA ASN A 100 -21.42 3.34 -27.57
C ASN A 100 -21.21 4.87 -27.65
N GLU A 101 -20.81 5.50 -26.55
CA GLU A 101 -20.57 6.92 -26.38
C GLU A 101 -19.06 7.18 -26.39
N TRP A 102 -18.40 6.84 -27.50
CA TRP A 102 -17.00 7.17 -27.74
C TRP A 102 -16.73 8.68 -27.73
N ASP A 103 -17.78 9.50 -27.73
CA ASP A 103 -17.70 10.95 -27.87
C ASP A 103 -17.67 11.71 -26.54
N LYS A 104 -17.81 11.04 -25.40
CA LYS A 104 -17.59 11.72 -24.12
C LYS A 104 -16.13 11.55 -23.73
N HIS A 105 -15.39 12.64 -23.76
CA HIS A 105 -14.01 12.75 -23.34
C HIS A 105 -13.82 12.04 -21.99
N VAL A 106 -13.31 10.82 -22.04
CA VAL A 106 -12.72 10.16 -20.87
C VAL A 106 -11.45 10.92 -20.60
N ASP A 107 -11.36 11.54 -19.46
CA ASP A 107 -10.10 12.15 -19.02
C ASP A 107 -9.09 11.03 -18.74
N TRP A 108 -8.30 10.71 -19.75
CA TRP A 108 -7.28 9.67 -19.72
C TRP A 108 -6.13 10.01 -18.76
N TYR A 109 -6.06 11.25 -18.31
CA TYR A 109 -4.93 11.76 -17.54
C TYR A 109 -5.11 11.63 -16.02
N SER A 110 -6.30 11.31 -15.56
CA SER A 110 -6.57 11.12 -14.13
C SER A 110 -7.55 9.98 -13.89
N PRO A 111 -7.14 8.70 -14.10
CA PRO A 111 -8.01 7.57 -13.77
C PRO A 111 -8.28 7.59 -12.26
N THR A 112 -9.55 7.72 -11.90
CA THR A 112 -9.99 7.64 -10.52
C THR A 112 -9.84 6.20 -9.99
N HIS A 113 -9.84 6.02 -8.66
CA HIS A 113 -9.83 4.67 -8.08
C HIS A 113 -11.01 3.81 -8.54
N ASP A 114 -12.11 4.43 -8.94
CA ASP A 114 -13.32 3.77 -9.43
C ASP A 114 -13.15 3.17 -10.83
N ASP A 115 -12.09 3.54 -11.56
CA ASP A 115 -11.77 3.03 -12.88
C ASP A 115 -10.95 1.72 -12.84
N TYR A 116 -10.64 1.21 -11.66
CA TYR A 116 -9.87 -0.01 -11.47
C TYR A 116 -10.64 -1.06 -10.68
N ILE A 117 -10.63 -2.29 -11.19
CA ILE A 117 -11.03 -3.45 -10.39
C ILE A 117 -9.83 -3.90 -9.57
N ARG A 118 -10.02 -3.97 -8.26
CA ARG A 118 -9.06 -4.50 -7.31
C ARG A 118 -9.35 -5.97 -7.09
N ILE A 119 -8.47 -6.84 -7.55
CA ILE A 119 -8.66 -8.28 -7.46
C ILE A 119 -7.81 -8.81 -6.32
N ASN A 120 -8.45 -9.44 -5.35
CA ASN A 120 -7.83 -10.22 -4.30
C ASN A 120 -8.53 -11.57 -4.19
N LEU A 121 -7.90 -12.55 -3.55
CA LEU A 121 -8.41 -13.92 -3.48
C LEU A 121 -9.80 -14.07 -2.81
N GLY A 122 -10.28 -13.07 -2.09
CA GLY A 122 -11.59 -13.08 -1.44
C GLY A 122 -12.68 -12.30 -2.19
N TYR A 123 -12.33 -11.62 -3.28
CA TYR A 123 -13.29 -10.77 -3.98
C TYR A 123 -14.21 -11.61 -4.87
N LYS A 124 -15.52 -11.45 -4.66
CA LYS A 124 -16.56 -12.03 -5.51
C LYS A 124 -17.24 -10.88 -6.23
N GLY A 125 -17.04 -10.73 -7.52
CA GLY A 125 -17.61 -9.62 -8.31
C GLY A 125 -19.11 -9.39 -8.11
N ASN A 126 -19.58 -8.22 -8.49
CA ASN A 126 -20.95 -7.76 -8.28
C ASN A 126 -21.89 -8.02 -9.46
N GLY A 127 -21.47 -8.74 -10.48
CA GLY A 127 -22.30 -8.99 -11.66
C GLY A 127 -21.71 -10.04 -12.61
N SER A 128 -22.52 -10.63 -13.49
CA SER A 128 -22.17 -11.83 -14.25
C SER A 128 -20.88 -11.70 -15.08
N LYS A 129 -20.66 -10.59 -15.78
CA LYS A 129 -19.46 -10.42 -16.64
C LYS A 129 -18.22 -10.05 -15.85
N GLU A 130 -18.35 -9.22 -14.81
CA GLU A 130 -17.30 -8.91 -13.87
C GLU A 130 -16.91 -10.17 -13.10
N GLN A 131 -17.90 -10.97 -12.71
CA GLN A 131 -17.69 -12.26 -12.06
C GLN A 131 -16.89 -13.23 -12.94
N ASP A 132 -17.27 -13.40 -14.21
CA ASP A 132 -16.57 -14.28 -15.16
C ASP A 132 -15.10 -13.84 -15.35
N PHE A 133 -14.87 -12.52 -15.45
CA PHE A 133 -13.53 -11.96 -15.55
C PHE A 133 -12.70 -12.24 -14.27
N ILE A 134 -13.28 -12.00 -13.11
CA ILE A 134 -12.62 -12.20 -11.81
C ILE A 134 -12.33 -13.68 -11.59
N GLU A 135 -13.26 -14.57 -11.90
CA GLU A 135 -13.06 -16.03 -11.78
C GLU A 135 -11.98 -16.54 -12.75
N GLY A 136 -11.98 -16.06 -13.99
CA GLY A 136 -10.93 -16.35 -14.96
C GLY A 136 -9.57 -15.87 -14.49
N TYR A 137 -9.53 -14.69 -13.91
CA TYR A 137 -8.33 -14.10 -13.35
C TYR A 137 -7.85 -14.83 -12.08
N HIS A 138 -8.75 -15.22 -11.17
CA HIS A 138 -8.38 -16.01 -9.99
C HIS A 138 -7.72 -17.35 -10.38
N ARG A 139 -8.25 -18.03 -11.39
CA ARG A 139 -7.61 -19.25 -11.91
C ARG A 139 -6.20 -18.99 -12.43
N PHE A 140 -6.05 -17.90 -13.19
CA PHE A 140 -4.73 -17.48 -13.68
C PHE A 140 -3.77 -17.14 -12.53
N MET A 141 -4.24 -16.44 -11.50
CA MET A 141 -3.42 -16.00 -10.36
C MET A 141 -2.95 -17.17 -9.50
N VAL A 142 -3.83 -18.13 -9.18
CA VAL A 142 -3.47 -19.31 -8.38
C VAL A 142 -2.35 -20.11 -9.05
N ASP A 143 -2.37 -20.19 -10.38
CA ASP A 143 -1.35 -20.89 -11.14
C ASP A 143 -0.09 -20.06 -11.39
N ASN A 144 -0.09 -18.77 -11.06
CA ASN A 144 0.96 -17.82 -11.41
C ASN A 144 1.38 -16.89 -10.26
N GLU A 145 1.33 -17.36 -9.01
CA GLU A 145 1.74 -16.57 -7.82
C GLU A 145 3.14 -15.97 -7.99
N LEU A 146 4.08 -16.72 -8.53
CA LEU A 146 5.44 -16.25 -8.80
C LEU A 146 5.45 -15.02 -9.71
N PHE A 147 4.62 -15.00 -10.76
CA PHE A 147 4.52 -13.84 -11.65
C PHE A 147 4.05 -12.60 -10.89
N LEU A 148 3.09 -12.74 -10.01
CA LEU A 148 2.54 -11.64 -9.21
C LEU A 148 3.54 -11.12 -8.17
N GLU A 149 4.31 -12.00 -7.56
CA GLU A 149 5.40 -11.60 -6.67
C GLU A 149 6.52 -10.88 -7.43
N ILE A 150 6.89 -11.34 -8.62
CA ILE A 150 7.84 -10.63 -9.50
C ILE A 150 7.30 -9.25 -9.88
N LEU A 151 6.02 -9.16 -10.23
CA LEU A 151 5.37 -7.89 -10.55
C LEU A 151 5.38 -6.94 -9.33
N SER A 152 5.07 -7.46 -8.15
CA SER A 152 5.14 -6.70 -6.90
C SER A 152 6.57 -6.23 -6.59
N ALA A 153 7.57 -7.08 -6.78
CA ALA A 153 8.97 -6.70 -6.63
C ALA A 153 9.39 -5.60 -7.62
N THR A 154 8.85 -5.65 -8.85
CA THR A 154 9.04 -4.60 -9.85
C THR A 154 8.46 -3.26 -9.36
N TYR A 155 7.25 -3.26 -8.82
CA TYR A 155 6.62 -2.06 -8.27
C TYR A 155 7.42 -1.47 -7.10
N VAL A 156 7.89 -2.32 -6.18
CA VAL A 156 8.73 -1.88 -5.05
C VAL A 156 10.01 -1.22 -5.56
N THR A 157 10.71 -1.84 -6.49
CA THR A 157 11.96 -1.31 -7.03
C THR A 157 11.76 -0.03 -7.83
N GLN A 158 10.70 0.08 -8.64
CA GLN A 158 10.34 1.30 -9.38
C GLN A 158 10.11 2.48 -8.42
N LEU A 159 9.26 2.29 -7.41
CA LEU A 159 9.00 3.35 -6.45
C LEU A 159 10.25 3.70 -5.65
N GLN A 160 11.03 2.71 -5.21
CA GLN A 160 12.30 2.94 -4.54
C GLN A 160 13.25 3.81 -5.36
N TYR A 161 13.43 3.50 -6.65
CA TYR A 161 14.28 4.29 -7.54
C TYR A 161 13.75 5.70 -7.74
N PHE A 162 12.44 5.86 -7.95
CA PHE A 162 11.82 7.18 -8.04
C PHE A 162 12.13 8.04 -6.81
N LEU A 163 11.91 7.50 -5.61
CA LEU A 163 12.14 8.21 -4.36
C LEU A 163 13.63 8.53 -4.14
N LYS A 164 14.53 7.57 -4.42
CA LYS A 164 15.99 7.79 -4.32
C LYS A 164 16.49 8.85 -5.29
N MET A 165 16.07 8.82 -6.55
CA MET A 165 16.48 9.80 -7.56
C MET A 165 16.03 11.22 -7.19
N ASN A 166 14.86 11.36 -6.60
CA ASN A 166 14.33 12.64 -6.15
C ASN A 166 14.76 13.01 -4.71
N LYS A 167 15.63 12.20 -4.08
CA LYS A 167 16.12 12.41 -2.70
C LYS A 167 14.99 12.49 -1.67
N ILE A 168 13.87 11.84 -1.92
CA ILE A 168 12.73 11.74 -1.02
C ILE A 168 13.00 10.67 0.03
N LYS A 169 12.83 11.02 1.30
CA LYS A 169 12.94 10.09 2.43
C LYS A 169 11.80 9.10 2.39
N TYR A 170 12.08 7.83 2.72
CA TYR A 170 11.02 6.82 2.73
C TYR A 170 11.32 5.68 3.68
N LEU A 171 10.27 4.97 4.06
CA LEU A 171 10.30 3.66 4.68
C LEU A 171 9.19 2.80 4.05
N PHE A 172 9.55 1.59 3.66
CA PHE A 172 8.65 0.54 3.23
C PHE A 172 8.45 -0.45 4.36
N VAL A 173 7.23 -0.96 4.50
CA VAL A 173 6.88 -1.99 5.48
C VAL A 173 5.98 -3.03 4.85
N ASN A 174 6.10 -4.29 5.25
CA ASN A 174 5.14 -5.32 4.91
C ASN A 174 3.97 -5.26 5.89
N THR A 175 2.75 -5.10 5.37
CA THR A 175 1.54 -5.28 6.19
C THR A 175 1.01 -6.70 6.10
N LEU A 176 1.23 -7.36 4.96
CA LEU A 176 0.96 -8.77 4.69
C LEU A 176 2.21 -9.43 4.07
N TYR A 177 2.24 -10.74 3.95
CA TYR A 177 3.35 -11.43 3.27
C TYR A 177 3.38 -11.08 1.77
N MET A 178 4.56 -10.67 1.28
CA MET A 178 4.71 -10.24 -0.11
C MET A 178 5.53 -11.23 -0.93
N PHE A 179 6.59 -11.79 -0.38
CA PHE A 179 7.57 -12.60 -1.12
C PHE A 179 7.70 -13.97 -0.48
N THR A 180 6.87 -14.91 -0.89
CA THR A 180 6.83 -16.27 -0.35
C THR A 180 7.55 -17.28 -1.23
N GLN A 181 7.71 -16.98 -2.52
CA GLN A 181 8.31 -17.85 -3.50
C GLN A 181 9.83 -17.66 -3.62
N HIS A 182 10.50 -18.71 -4.12
CA HIS A 182 11.92 -18.69 -4.47
C HIS A 182 12.09 -18.89 -5.98
N HIS A 183 12.67 -17.92 -6.65
CA HIS A 183 12.98 -17.98 -8.07
C HIS A 183 14.09 -17.00 -8.42
N VAL A 184 15.00 -17.36 -9.32
CA VAL A 184 16.16 -16.54 -9.68
C VAL A 184 15.79 -15.10 -10.08
N THR A 185 14.70 -14.92 -10.82
CA THR A 185 14.24 -13.59 -11.23
C THR A 185 13.73 -12.79 -10.05
N LEU A 186 12.95 -13.41 -9.16
CA LEU A 186 12.43 -12.75 -7.96
C LEU A 186 13.59 -12.40 -7.01
N ASP A 187 14.54 -13.31 -6.81
CA ASP A 187 15.70 -13.09 -5.96
C ASP A 187 16.57 -11.94 -6.50
N TRP A 188 16.72 -11.84 -7.81
CA TRP A 188 17.40 -10.70 -8.43
C TRP A 188 16.73 -9.36 -8.09
N TYR A 189 15.41 -9.25 -8.15
CA TYR A 189 14.68 -8.05 -7.71
C TYR A 189 14.85 -7.79 -6.22
N LYS A 190 14.76 -8.84 -5.38
CA LYS A 190 14.94 -8.75 -3.93
C LYS A 190 16.32 -8.19 -3.55
N GLU A 191 17.36 -8.48 -4.33
CA GLU A 191 18.71 -7.94 -4.13
C GLU A 191 18.81 -6.43 -4.41
N GLN A 192 17.92 -5.88 -5.26
CA GLN A 192 17.88 -4.44 -5.56
C GLN A 192 17.17 -3.62 -4.47
N ILE A 193 16.46 -4.27 -3.57
CA ILE A 193 15.68 -3.59 -2.52
C ILE A 193 16.59 -3.19 -1.35
N ASP A 194 16.47 -1.93 -0.95
CA ASP A 194 17.20 -1.36 0.18
C ASP A 194 16.63 -1.89 1.50
N ARG A 195 17.27 -2.91 2.05
CA ARG A 195 16.86 -3.59 3.30
C ARG A 195 16.78 -2.65 4.49
N LYS A 196 17.62 -1.62 4.52
CA LYS A 196 17.57 -0.61 5.58
C LYS A 196 16.30 0.24 5.52
N ARG A 197 15.70 0.37 4.34
CA ARG A 197 14.50 1.16 4.09
C ARG A 197 13.27 0.30 3.78
N PHE A 198 13.36 -1.00 4.08
CA PHE A 198 12.24 -1.91 4.00
C PHE A 198 12.21 -2.78 5.26
N LEU A 199 11.43 -2.33 6.25
CA LEU A 199 11.25 -3.08 7.50
C LEU A 199 10.42 -4.34 7.24
N ASP A 200 10.76 -5.41 7.96
CA ASP A 200 10.07 -6.72 7.90
C ASP A 200 10.06 -7.34 6.49
N PHE A 201 11.12 -7.04 5.71
CA PHE A 201 11.27 -7.55 4.35
C PHE A 201 11.48 -9.07 4.28
N ASP A 202 12.22 -9.64 5.20
CA ASP A 202 12.54 -11.06 5.19
C ASP A 202 11.38 -11.90 5.67
N ASN A 203 11.14 -13.06 5.03
CA ASN A 203 10.03 -13.97 5.33
C ASN A 203 10.02 -14.48 6.79
N ASN A 204 11.12 -14.30 7.53
CA ASN A 204 11.21 -14.62 8.95
C ASN A 204 10.68 -13.51 9.87
N ALA A 205 10.45 -12.32 9.32
CA ALA A 205 9.84 -11.22 10.06
C ALA A 205 8.31 -11.28 9.86
N GLU A 206 7.57 -11.23 10.96
CA GLU A 206 6.11 -11.21 10.88
C GLU A 206 5.61 -9.84 10.43
N PRO A 207 4.90 -9.74 9.28
CA PRO A 207 4.26 -8.51 8.86
C PRO A 207 3.26 -7.99 9.90
N PHE A 208 2.94 -6.70 9.82
CA PHE A 208 2.06 -6.03 10.77
C PHE A 208 0.84 -6.86 11.16
N TYR A 209 0.06 -7.32 10.19
CA TYR A 209 -1.17 -8.07 10.47
C TYR A 209 -0.90 -9.33 11.28
N TYR A 210 0.00 -10.19 10.82
CA TYR A 210 0.26 -11.49 11.47
C TYR A 210 0.94 -11.35 12.83
N LYS A 211 1.86 -10.38 12.97
CA LYS A 211 2.55 -10.09 14.23
C LYS A 211 1.56 -9.86 15.37
N TYR A 212 0.57 -9.00 15.17
CA TYR A 212 -0.37 -8.66 16.21
C TYR A 212 -1.50 -9.70 16.36
N ALA A 213 -1.90 -10.37 15.27
CA ALA A 213 -2.82 -11.50 15.35
C ALA A 213 -2.22 -12.64 16.18
N ASN A 214 -0.94 -12.98 15.99
CA ASN A 214 -0.23 -14.02 16.74
C ASN A 214 -0.02 -13.64 18.21
N MET A 215 0.05 -12.36 18.53
CA MET A 215 0.04 -11.85 19.89
C MET A 215 -1.34 -11.90 20.55
N GLY A 216 -2.38 -12.33 19.83
CA GLY A 216 -3.74 -12.46 20.34
C GLY A 216 -4.60 -11.20 20.23
N TYR A 217 -4.12 -10.15 19.58
CA TYR A 217 -4.95 -8.96 19.34
C TYR A 217 -6.03 -9.28 18.32
N LYS A 218 -7.28 -9.04 18.71
CA LYS A 218 -8.47 -9.26 17.89
C LYS A 218 -9.37 -8.04 17.97
N ASN A 219 -9.79 -7.52 16.86
CA ASN A 219 -10.81 -6.48 16.82
C ASN A 219 -12.21 -7.12 16.76
N ALA A 220 -12.93 -7.08 17.87
CA ALA A 220 -14.29 -7.63 17.94
C ALA A 220 -15.32 -6.86 17.08
N LYS A 221 -14.97 -5.65 16.61
CA LYS A 221 -15.83 -4.82 15.76
C LYS A 221 -15.55 -5.03 14.27
N ALA A 222 -14.37 -5.60 13.93
CA ALA A 222 -13.97 -5.77 12.54
C ALA A 222 -14.80 -6.84 11.84
N GLN A 223 -15.24 -6.53 10.64
CA GLN A 223 -15.93 -7.45 9.74
C GLN A 223 -14.95 -8.32 8.94
N TYR A 224 -13.75 -7.77 8.64
CA TYR A 224 -12.73 -8.36 7.77
C TYR A 224 -11.40 -8.65 8.48
N TYR A 225 -11.42 -8.80 9.80
CA TYR A 225 -10.27 -9.21 10.62
C TYR A 225 -9.16 -8.18 10.84
N HIS A 226 -9.37 -6.89 10.53
CA HIS A 226 -8.38 -5.86 10.81
C HIS A 226 -8.25 -5.60 12.33
N HIS A 227 -7.14 -4.98 12.70
CA HIS A 227 -6.83 -4.68 14.09
C HIS A 227 -7.55 -3.44 14.62
N ASP A 228 -7.71 -3.35 15.93
CA ASP A 228 -8.15 -2.16 16.66
C ASP A 228 -6.99 -1.16 16.85
N GLU A 229 -7.20 -0.13 17.68
CA GLU A 229 -6.21 0.93 17.91
C GLU A 229 -4.90 0.43 18.56
N VAL A 230 -4.93 -0.61 19.37
CA VAL A 230 -3.77 -1.01 20.18
C VAL A 230 -2.61 -1.47 19.29
N PRO A 231 -2.77 -2.42 18.35
CA PRO A 231 -1.75 -2.76 17.38
C PRO A 231 -1.23 -1.58 16.57
N HIS A 232 -2.11 -0.66 16.14
CA HIS A 232 -1.68 0.52 15.40
C HIS A 232 -0.78 1.43 16.23
N LYS A 233 -1.08 1.65 17.51
CA LYS A 233 -0.23 2.41 18.43
C LYS A 233 1.12 1.72 18.66
N LEU A 234 1.12 0.43 18.92
CA LEU A 234 2.34 -0.34 19.15
C LEU A 234 3.24 -0.36 17.89
N TYR A 235 2.64 -0.47 16.71
CA TYR A 235 3.40 -0.47 15.47
C TYR A 235 3.97 0.91 15.14
N ALA A 236 3.23 1.97 15.41
CA ALA A 236 3.74 3.34 15.28
C ALA A 236 4.97 3.58 16.17
N GLU A 237 4.97 3.07 17.42
CA GLU A 237 6.15 3.12 18.31
C GLU A 237 7.33 2.33 17.70
N HIS A 238 7.07 1.12 17.25
CA HIS A 238 8.09 0.28 16.63
C HIS A 238 8.72 0.96 15.39
N LEU A 239 7.91 1.56 14.53
CA LEU A 239 8.39 2.31 13.36
C LEU A 239 9.18 3.56 13.76
N TYR A 240 8.73 4.28 14.78
CA TYR A 240 9.44 5.44 15.31
C TYR A 240 10.83 5.08 15.79
N ASP A 241 10.95 4.01 16.59
CA ASP A 241 12.23 3.54 17.10
C ASP A 241 13.15 3.08 15.96
N TYR A 242 12.60 2.39 14.97
CA TYR A 242 13.37 1.96 13.80
C TYR A 242 13.89 3.15 12.98
N ILE A 243 13.02 4.13 12.67
CA ILE A 243 13.37 5.32 11.90
C ILE A 243 14.45 6.14 12.61
N THR A 244 14.29 6.36 13.91
CA THR A 244 15.22 7.17 14.70
C THR A 244 16.57 6.48 14.90
N LYS A 245 16.57 5.19 15.24
CA LYS A 245 17.79 4.37 15.38
C LYS A 245 18.61 4.31 14.09
N ASN A 246 17.94 4.24 12.94
CA ASN A 246 18.58 4.15 11.63
C ASN A 246 18.78 5.51 10.93
N ASN A 247 18.38 6.61 11.58
CA ASN A 247 18.46 7.97 11.03
C ASN A 247 17.76 8.15 9.67
N LEU A 248 16.65 7.44 9.45
CA LEU A 248 15.97 7.45 8.15
C LEU A 248 15.23 8.76 7.87
N HIS A 249 14.91 9.53 8.92
CA HIS A 249 14.28 10.85 8.85
C HIS A 249 15.25 11.99 8.49
N LEU A 250 16.55 11.71 8.46
CA LEU A 250 17.57 12.68 8.05
C LEU A 250 17.74 12.64 6.53
N ASN A 251 18.28 13.72 5.96
CA ASN A 251 18.52 13.81 4.53
C ASN A 251 19.48 12.71 4.04
N PHE A 252 19.27 12.26 2.81
CA PHE A 252 20.26 11.43 2.12
C PHE A 252 21.58 12.19 2.06
N LYS A 253 22.65 11.55 2.55
CA LYS A 253 23.99 12.07 2.41
C LYS A 253 24.51 11.83 1.00
#